data_ea5e43df2a0f1784239934c50c05ce24
#
_entry.id   ea5e43df2a0f1784239934c50c05ce24
#
_cell.length_a   1.000
_cell.length_b   1.000
_cell.length_c   1.000
_cell.angle_alpha   90.00
_cell.angle_beta   90.00
_cell.angle_gamma   90.00
#
_symmetry.space_group_name_H-M   'P 1'
#
loop_
_entity.id
_entity.type
_entity.pdbx_description
1 polymer ?
#
loop_
_entity_poly.entity_id
_entity_poly.type
_entity_poly.pdbx_seq_one_letter_code
_entity_poly.pdbx_strand_id
1 'polypeptide(L)'
;MAWNAAADDLFAFSDLAEDERNILVSMLTVPRSRDLFGPGWAEEAQRMVAQFRATHDLLAGDPAFVALLRRLSAGCPEFDAWWERHDVRSPVSGVKTLHHPTRGVIAFEHTGFQTNDDPGLKLVIYTPVSPER
;
A
#
# COMPACT_ATOMS: atom_id res chain seq x y z
N MET A 1 1.92 12.06 2.82
CA MET A 1 0.86 11.12 3.20
C MET A 1 0.21 11.58 4.49
N ALA A 2 -1.09 11.51 4.56
CA ALA A 2 -1.85 11.90 5.76
C ALA A 2 -2.77 10.74 6.17
N TRP A 3 -3.08 10.66 7.46
CA TRP A 3 -3.90 9.59 8.00
C TRP A 3 -4.65 10.07 9.24
N ASN A 4 -5.68 9.32 9.63
CA ASN A 4 -6.40 9.60 10.87
C ASN A 4 -5.94 8.67 11.99
N ALA A 5 -6.46 8.89 13.20
CA ALA A 5 -6.04 8.12 14.38
C ALA A 5 -6.35 6.63 14.25
N ALA A 6 -7.47 6.28 13.64
CA ALA A 6 -7.84 4.89 13.44
C ALA A 6 -6.87 4.18 12.49
N ALA A 7 -6.46 4.86 11.41
CA ALA A 7 -5.47 4.31 10.50
C ALA A 7 -4.11 4.17 11.19
N ASP A 8 -3.74 5.12 12.03
CA ASP A 8 -2.48 5.04 12.77
C ASP A 8 -2.46 3.86 13.73
N ASP A 9 -3.57 3.60 14.39
CA ASP A 9 -3.67 2.43 15.27
C ASP A 9 -3.45 1.12 14.48
N LEU A 10 -3.94 1.07 13.27
CA LEU A 10 -3.83 -0.14 12.43
C LEU A 10 -2.45 -0.27 11.79
N PHE A 11 -1.97 0.79 11.16
CA PHE A 11 -0.75 0.76 10.35
C PHE A 11 0.47 1.32 11.04
N ALA A 12 0.29 2.01 12.16
CA ALA A 12 1.40 2.61 12.94
C ALA A 12 2.26 3.58 12.11
N PHE A 13 1.63 4.38 11.27
CA PHE A 13 2.34 5.33 10.43
C PHE A 13 3.19 6.32 11.24
N SER A 14 2.73 6.72 12.42
CA SER A 14 3.48 7.66 13.25
C SER A 14 4.78 7.08 13.80
N ASP A 15 4.91 5.75 13.84
CA ASP A 15 6.13 5.09 14.27
C ASP A 15 7.16 4.97 13.14
N LEU A 16 6.78 5.26 11.90
CA LEU A 16 7.67 5.17 10.75
C LEU A 16 8.55 6.39 10.66
N ALA A 17 9.79 6.21 10.18
CA ALA A 17 10.64 7.31 9.81
C ALA A 17 9.97 8.12 8.70
N GLU A 18 10.31 9.40 8.62
CA GLU A 18 9.65 10.29 7.66
C GLU A 18 9.75 9.78 6.22
N ASP A 19 10.90 9.23 5.86
CA ASP A 19 11.14 8.69 4.53
C ASP A 19 10.43 7.36 4.27
N GLU A 20 9.88 6.73 5.30
CA GLU A 20 9.08 5.50 5.19
C GLU A 20 7.57 5.79 5.08
N ARG A 21 7.17 7.05 5.22
CA ARG A 21 5.76 7.45 5.22
C ARG A 21 5.20 7.61 3.81
N ASN A 22 5.56 6.68 2.94
CA ASN A 22 5.00 6.50 1.62
C ASN A 22 4.32 5.14 1.64
N ILE A 23 3.09 5.05 1.15
CA ILE A 23 2.31 3.81 1.29
C ILE A 23 3.01 2.62 0.62
N LEU A 24 3.64 2.83 -0.52
CA LEU A 24 4.32 1.76 -1.22
C LEU A 24 5.63 1.37 -0.53
N VAL A 25 6.42 2.36 -0.07
CA VAL A 25 7.64 2.10 0.71
C VAL A 25 7.28 1.33 1.98
N SER A 26 6.27 1.78 2.70
CA SER A 26 5.81 1.12 3.92
C SER A 26 5.39 -0.32 3.64
N MET A 27 4.58 -0.53 2.60
CA MET A 27 4.06 -1.85 2.26
C MET A 27 5.16 -2.83 1.88
N LEU A 28 6.16 -2.38 1.12
CA LEU A 28 7.16 -3.28 0.56
C LEU A 28 8.41 -3.44 1.43
N THR A 29 8.78 -2.42 2.20
CA THR A 29 10.07 -2.42 2.89
C THR A 29 9.98 -2.53 4.40
N VAL A 30 8.83 -2.25 5.00
CA VAL A 30 8.67 -2.27 6.46
C VAL A 30 8.12 -3.63 6.89
N PRO A 31 8.86 -4.38 7.74
CA PRO A 31 8.45 -5.74 8.13
C PRO A 31 7.06 -5.82 8.76
N ARG A 32 6.66 -4.79 9.51
CA ARG A 32 5.34 -4.75 10.13
C ARG A 32 4.21 -4.90 9.11
N SER A 33 4.39 -4.37 7.89
CA SER A 33 3.38 -4.48 6.85
C SER A 33 3.16 -5.92 6.41
N ARG A 34 4.23 -6.70 6.30
CA ARG A 34 4.10 -8.13 5.99
C ARG A 34 3.32 -8.86 7.07
N ASP A 35 3.60 -8.56 8.33
CA ASP A 35 2.90 -9.19 9.45
C ASP A 35 1.43 -8.78 9.49
N LEU A 36 1.15 -7.52 9.22
CA LEU A 36 -0.21 -7.00 9.26
C LEU A 36 -1.10 -7.65 8.20
N PHE A 37 -0.61 -7.79 6.98
CA PHE A 37 -1.37 -8.42 5.90
C PHE A 37 -1.28 -9.95 5.93
N GLY A 38 -0.27 -10.50 6.63
CA GLY A 38 -0.12 -11.94 6.76
C GLY A 38 0.02 -12.66 5.42
N PRO A 39 -0.65 -13.81 5.23
CA PRO A 39 -0.52 -14.58 3.99
C PRO A 39 -0.96 -13.84 2.73
N GLY A 40 -1.78 -12.82 2.87
CA GLY A 40 -2.24 -12.01 1.74
C GLY A 40 -1.29 -10.90 1.33
N TRP A 41 -0.15 -10.73 2.02
CA TRP A 41 0.76 -9.62 1.76
C TRP A 41 1.25 -9.59 0.32
N ALA A 42 1.72 -10.72 -0.20
CA ALA A 42 2.32 -10.75 -1.54
C ALA A 42 1.32 -10.35 -2.62
N GLU A 43 0.09 -10.84 -2.52
CA GLU A 43 -0.94 -10.50 -3.50
C GLU A 43 -1.31 -9.02 -3.44
N GLU A 44 -1.47 -8.49 -2.24
CA GLU A 44 -1.78 -7.08 -2.06
C GLU A 44 -0.63 -6.19 -2.53
N ALA A 45 0.59 -6.56 -2.19
CA ALA A 45 1.78 -5.80 -2.60
C ALA A 45 1.92 -5.76 -4.12
N GLN A 46 1.71 -6.90 -4.79
CA GLN A 46 1.75 -6.94 -6.25
C GLN A 46 0.69 -6.06 -6.89
N ARG A 47 -0.51 -6.04 -6.30
CA ARG A 47 -1.58 -5.19 -6.80
C ARG A 47 -1.22 -3.71 -6.66
N MET A 48 -0.61 -3.33 -5.54
CA MET A 48 -0.18 -1.95 -5.33
C MET A 48 0.94 -1.55 -6.30
N VAL A 49 1.86 -2.46 -6.56
CA VAL A 49 2.93 -2.21 -7.55
C VAL A 49 2.33 -2.01 -8.93
N ALA A 50 1.37 -2.85 -9.32
CA ALA A 50 0.71 -2.71 -10.63
C ALA A 50 -0.03 -1.38 -10.77
N GLN A 51 -0.72 -0.94 -9.72
CA GLN A 51 -1.39 0.36 -9.73
C GLN A 51 -0.40 1.51 -9.83
N PHE A 52 0.72 1.41 -9.11
CA PHE A 52 1.76 2.42 -9.16
C PHE A 52 2.38 2.50 -10.55
N ARG A 53 2.60 1.34 -11.17
CA ARG A 53 3.13 1.29 -12.53
C ARG A 53 2.19 1.98 -13.52
N ALA A 54 0.88 1.88 -13.31
CA ALA A 54 -0.08 2.52 -14.20
C ALA A 54 0.08 4.05 -14.22
N THR A 55 0.70 4.64 -13.20
CA THR A 55 0.98 6.08 -13.16
C THR A 55 2.39 6.42 -13.67
N HIS A 56 3.14 5.42 -14.10
CA HIS A 56 4.55 5.57 -14.49
C HIS A 56 4.77 6.64 -15.57
N ASP A 57 3.92 6.64 -16.59
CA ASP A 57 4.09 7.55 -17.71
C ASP A 57 3.94 9.03 -17.30
N LEU A 58 3.18 9.29 -16.23
CA LEU A 58 2.99 10.64 -15.73
C LEU A 58 4.19 11.14 -14.94
N LEU A 59 4.98 10.22 -14.38
CA LEU A 59 6.07 10.54 -13.46
C LEU A 59 7.44 10.22 -14.02
N ALA A 60 7.51 9.64 -15.22
CA ALA A 60 8.76 9.25 -15.84
C ALA A 60 9.69 10.47 -16.00
N GLY A 61 10.93 10.34 -15.56
CA GLY A 61 11.89 11.44 -15.63
C GLY A 61 11.94 12.32 -14.39
N ASP A 62 10.97 12.22 -13.49
CA ASP A 62 11.03 12.94 -12.22
C ASP A 62 12.11 12.31 -11.34
N PRO A 63 13.12 13.08 -10.87
CA PRO A 63 14.17 12.53 -10.02
C PRO A 63 13.64 11.88 -8.74
N ALA A 64 12.58 12.41 -8.16
CA ALA A 64 11.96 11.81 -6.96
C ALA A 64 11.37 10.44 -7.26
N PHE A 65 10.78 10.28 -8.44
CA PHE A 65 10.23 9.00 -8.87
C PHE A 65 11.35 7.96 -9.09
N VAL A 66 12.44 8.37 -9.74
CA VAL A 66 13.60 7.49 -9.95
C VAL A 66 14.19 7.04 -8.62
N ALA A 67 14.34 7.98 -7.67
CA ALA A 67 14.84 7.66 -6.33
C ALA A 67 13.92 6.68 -5.61
N LEU A 68 12.61 6.84 -5.76
CA LEU A 68 11.64 5.94 -5.15
C LEU A 68 11.76 4.52 -5.73
N LEU A 69 11.90 4.39 -7.04
CA LEU A 69 12.09 3.08 -7.66
C LEU A 69 13.35 2.38 -7.14
N ARG A 70 14.45 3.13 -7.02
CA ARG A 70 15.69 2.59 -6.47
C ARG A 70 15.52 2.10 -5.04
N ARG A 71 14.80 2.87 -4.24
CA ARG A 71 14.55 2.51 -2.85
C ARG A 71 13.74 1.23 -2.75
N LEU A 72 12.70 1.11 -3.56
CA LEU A 72 11.86 -0.10 -3.56
C LEU A 72 12.64 -1.31 -4.02
N SER A 73 13.45 -1.17 -5.06
CA SER A 73 14.29 -2.25 -5.56
C SER A 73 15.29 -2.72 -4.51
N ALA A 74 15.91 -1.77 -3.79
CA ALA A 74 16.89 -2.11 -2.76
C ALA A 74 16.25 -2.74 -1.52
N GLY A 75 15.04 -2.33 -1.17
CA GLY A 75 14.38 -2.73 0.08
C GLY A 75 13.42 -3.91 -0.04
N CYS A 76 13.08 -4.34 -1.25
CA CYS A 76 12.14 -5.43 -1.47
C CYS A 76 12.67 -6.35 -2.57
N PRO A 77 13.10 -7.57 -2.23
CA PRO A 77 13.69 -8.48 -3.24
C PRO A 77 12.74 -8.82 -4.38
N GLU A 78 11.44 -8.83 -4.12
CA GLU A 78 10.45 -9.21 -5.12
C GLU A 78 10.06 -8.08 -6.07
N PHE A 79 10.43 -6.84 -5.73
CA PHE A 79 9.93 -5.66 -6.44
C PHE A 79 10.29 -5.66 -7.93
N ASP A 80 11.53 -5.96 -8.26
CA ASP A 80 11.98 -5.88 -9.66
C ASP A 80 11.18 -6.83 -10.55
N ALA A 81 10.94 -8.05 -10.09
CA ALA A 81 10.16 -9.02 -10.85
C ALA A 81 8.72 -8.56 -11.03
N TRP A 82 8.12 -8.01 -9.97
CA TRP A 82 6.74 -7.51 -10.05
C TRP A 82 6.64 -6.29 -10.96
N TRP A 83 7.63 -5.40 -10.90
CA TRP A 83 7.66 -4.20 -11.75
C TRP A 83 7.73 -4.57 -13.23
N GLU A 84 8.52 -5.58 -13.56
CA GLU A 84 8.73 -5.99 -14.93
C GLU A 84 7.58 -6.77 -15.56
N ARG A 85 6.69 -7.30 -14.75
CA ARG A 85 5.57 -8.12 -15.26
C ARG A 85 4.59 -7.34 -16.13
N HIS A 86 4.52 -6.02 -15.98
CA HIS A 86 3.54 -5.18 -16.69
C HIS A 86 2.10 -5.64 -16.49
N ASP A 87 1.82 -6.28 -15.38
CA ASP A 87 0.47 -6.74 -15.07
C ASP A 87 -0.46 -5.54 -14.95
N VAL A 88 -1.61 -5.63 -15.61
CA VAL A 88 -2.68 -4.66 -15.43
C VAL A 88 -3.68 -5.29 -14.47
N ARG A 89 -3.73 -4.75 -13.25
CA ARG A 89 -4.68 -5.22 -12.25
C ARG A 89 -5.63 -4.09 -11.92
N SER A 90 -6.92 -4.36 -12.04
CA SER A 90 -7.93 -3.38 -11.69
C SER A 90 -7.89 -3.09 -10.20
N PRO A 91 -8.13 -1.83 -9.79
CA PRO A 91 -8.34 -1.55 -8.38
C PRO A 91 -9.50 -2.41 -7.90
N VAL A 92 -9.24 -3.22 -6.89
CA VAL A 92 -10.27 -4.10 -6.36
C VAL A 92 -10.72 -3.55 -5.02
N SER A 93 -11.99 -3.18 -4.96
CA SER A 93 -12.66 -3.00 -3.69
C SER A 93 -13.01 -4.38 -3.16
N GLY A 94 -12.83 -4.59 -1.90
CA GLY A 94 -13.14 -5.89 -1.33
C GLY A 94 -12.75 -5.97 0.12
N VAL A 95 -12.97 -7.14 0.68
CA VAL A 95 -12.65 -7.40 2.08
C VAL A 95 -11.19 -7.82 2.19
N LYS A 96 -10.47 -7.18 3.12
CA LYS A 96 -9.09 -7.53 3.44
C LYS A 96 -9.01 -7.95 4.89
N THR A 97 -8.21 -8.97 5.14
CA THR A 97 -7.96 -9.47 6.49
C THR A 97 -6.61 -8.97 6.97
N LEU A 98 -6.62 -8.25 8.09
CA LEU A 98 -5.41 -7.69 8.68
C LEU A 98 -5.18 -8.30 10.06
N HIS A 99 -3.92 -8.49 10.40
CA HIS A 99 -3.50 -9.12 11.66
C HIS A 99 -2.94 -8.04 12.59
N HIS A 100 -3.82 -7.46 13.40
CA HIS A 100 -3.42 -6.42 14.35
C HIS A 100 -2.61 -7.06 15.50
N PRO A 101 -1.49 -6.43 15.92
CA PRO A 101 -0.62 -7.03 16.96
C PRO A 101 -1.32 -7.31 18.29
N THR A 102 -2.30 -6.50 18.67
CA THR A 102 -2.99 -6.63 19.96
C THR A 102 -4.45 -7.00 19.84
N ARG A 103 -5.10 -6.67 18.71
CA ARG A 103 -6.53 -6.92 18.53
C ARG A 103 -6.83 -8.17 17.74
N GLY A 104 -5.81 -8.83 17.21
CA GLY A 104 -5.97 -10.05 16.44
C GLY A 104 -6.39 -9.79 15.00
N VAL A 105 -7.09 -10.74 14.43
CA VAL A 105 -7.47 -10.69 13.01
C VAL A 105 -8.75 -9.87 12.85
N ILE A 106 -8.68 -8.86 11.99
CA ILE A 106 -9.81 -7.96 11.72
C ILE A 106 -10.03 -7.87 10.22
N ALA A 107 -11.28 -8.03 9.78
CA ALA A 107 -11.65 -7.86 8.38
C ALA A 107 -12.07 -6.41 8.12
N PHE A 108 -11.63 -5.86 6.99
CA PHE A 108 -11.96 -4.50 6.59
C PHE A 108 -12.44 -4.49 5.14
N GLU A 109 -13.41 -3.65 4.87
CA GLU A 109 -13.71 -3.27 3.51
C GLU A 109 -12.76 -2.13 3.12
N HIS A 110 -12.24 -2.21 1.92
CA HIS A 110 -11.26 -1.28 1.38
C HIS A 110 -11.84 -0.59 0.16
N THR A 111 -11.82 0.74 0.16
CA THR A 111 -12.28 1.54 -0.98
C THR A 111 -11.28 2.65 -1.23
N GLY A 112 -10.87 2.81 -2.48
CA GLY A 112 -9.96 3.86 -2.91
C GLY A 112 -10.64 4.85 -3.82
N PHE A 113 -10.30 6.13 -3.68
CA PHE A 113 -10.78 7.21 -4.53
C PHE A 113 -9.59 7.99 -5.06
N GLN A 114 -9.64 8.36 -6.32
CA GLN A 114 -8.63 9.19 -6.93
C GLN A 114 -9.24 10.58 -7.17
N THR A 115 -8.49 11.65 -6.86
CA THR A 115 -8.98 12.99 -7.10
C THR A 115 -8.87 13.33 -8.58
N ASN A 116 -9.83 14.12 -9.08
CA ASN A 116 -9.83 14.52 -10.49
C ASN A 116 -8.75 15.54 -10.80
N ASP A 117 -8.46 16.43 -9.87
CA ASP A 117 -7.51 17.53 -10.10
C ASP A 117 -6.07 17.11 -9.95
N ASP A 118 -5.81 16.08 -9.17
CA ASP A 118 -4.46 15.57 -8.94
C ASP A 118 -4.50 14.04 -8.97
N PRO A 119 -4.17 13.42 -10.10
CA PRO A 119 -4.20 11.96 -10.23
C PRO A 119 -3.25 11.23 -9.28
N GLY A 120 -2.25 11.92 -8.75
CA GLY A 120 -1.34 11.34 -7.78
C GLY A 120 -1.88 11.28 -6.37
N LEU A 121 -3.00 11.96 -6.11
CA LEU A 121 -3.59 12.00 -4.78
C LEU A 121 -4.76 11.03 -4.68
N LYS A 122 -4.67 10.10 -3.74
CA LYS A 122 -5.68 9.08 -3.51
C LYS A 122 -6.16 9.10 -2.08
N LEU A 123 -7.45 8.89 -1.89
CA LEU A 123 -8.05 8.67 -0.58
C LEU A 123 -8.39 7.19 -0.45
N VAL A 124 -7.90 6.56 0.58
CA VAL A 124 -8.18 5.14 0.85
C VAL A 124 -8.93 5.05 2.17
N ILE A 125 -10.05 4.34 2.17
CA ILE A 125 -10.89 4.16 3.34
C ILE A 125 -10.95 2.67 3.69
N TYR A 126 -10.60 2.33 4.93
CA TYR A 126 -10.75 1.01 5.50
C TYR A 126 -11.90 1.04 6.50
N THR A 127 -12.92 0.25 6.28
CA THR A 127 -14.08 0.18 7.16
C THR A 127 -14.16 -1.20 7.78
N PRO A 128 -14.17 -1.32 9.12
CA PRO A 128 -14.31 -2.63 9.75
C PRO A 128 -15.59 -3.33 9.31
N VAL A 129 -15.47 -4.60 8.97
CA VAL A 129 -16.63 -5.41 8.62
C VAL A 129 -17.17 -6.04 9.88
N SER A 130 -18.47 -5.90 10.10
CA SER A 130 -19.10 -6.53 11.24
C SER A 130 -18.97 -8.05 11.14
N PRO A 131 -18.45 -8.72 12.17
CA PRO A 131 -18.30 -10.19 12.14
C PRO A 131 -19.62 -10.92 12.24
N GLU A 132 -20.66 -10.21 12.45
CA GLU A 132 -21.92 -10.74 12.79
C GLU A 132 -22.74 -11.09 11.59
N ARG A 133 -23.43 -12.13 11.63
CA ARG A 133 -24.34 -12.65 10.65
C ARG A 133 -23.75 -13.44 9.60
#